data_38649cc25ed278246504732b049fffb7
#
_entry.id   38649cc25ed278246504732b049fffb7
#
_cell.length_a   1.000
_cell.length_b   1.000
_cell.length_c   1.000
_cell.angle_alpha   90.00
_cell.angle_beta   90.00
_cell.angle_gamma   90.00
#
_symmetry.space_group_name_H-M   'P 1'
#
loop_
_entity.id
_entity.type
_entity.pdbx_description
1 polymer ?
#
loop_
_entity_poly.entity_id
_entity_poly.type
_entity_poly.pdbx_seq_one_letter_code
_entity_poly.pdbx_strand_id
1 'polypeptide(L)'
;STIIAILLSHTKAKNYEGAGASKIGSIFIYMLVATIGMKMDLTMIFDNWGLIVIGIVWMSIHAGLLILVAKLIKAPFFFLAVGSQANVGGAASAPIVASAFHPSLATVGVLLAVFGYAIGTIAAIGCTILLELAAPV
;
A
#
# COMPACT_ATOMS: atom_id res chain seq x y z
N SER A 1 0.39 -5.98 -15.90
CA SER A 1 1.73 -6.30 -15.37
C SER A 1 1.71 -7.49 -14.41
N THR A 2 0.75 -7.62 -13.49
CA THR A 2 0.67 -8.70 -12.49
C THR A 2 0.52 -10.09 -13.12
N ILE A 3 -0.33 -10.23 -14.14
CA ILE A 3 -0.52 -11.51 -14.87
C ILE A 3 0.80 -11.95 -15.52
N ILE A 4 1.52 -11.03 -16.16
CA ILE A 4 2.82 -11.31 -16.76
C ILE A 4 3.83 -11.77 -15.72
N ALA A 5 3.86 -11.12 -14.55
CA ALA A 5 4.74 -11.51 -13.46
C ALA A 5 4.43 -12.93 -12.92
N ILE A 6 3.15 -13.26 -12.79
CA ILE A 6 2.72 -14.61 -12.39
C ILE A 6 3.13 -15.65 -13.45
N LEU A 7 2.92 -15.36 -14.74
CA LEU A 7 3.35 -16.26 -15.80
C LEU A 7 4.87 -16.45 -15.82
N LEU A 8 5.64 -15.37 -15.64
CA LEU A 8 7.10 -15.43 -15.55
C LEU A 8 7.59 -16.21 -14.33
N SER A 9 6.87 -16.18 -13.22
CA SER A 9 7.22 -16.93 -12.00
C SER A 9 7.19 -18.45 -12.19
N HIS A 10 6.43 -18.94 -13.17
CA HIS A 10 6.42 -20.35 -13.56
C HIS A 10 7.55 -20.75 -14.53
N THR A 11 8.35 -19.78 -14.97
CA THR A 11 9.49 -20.01 -15.87
C THR A 11 10.81 -20.01 -15.09
N LYS A 12 11.93 -20.22 -15.80
CA LYS A 12 13.29 -20.09 -15.24
C LYS A 12 13.60 -18.67 -14.72
N ALA A 13 12.76 -17.69 -15.04
CA ALA A 13 12.90 -16.30 -14.56
C ALA A 13 12.89 -16.19 -13.03
N LYS A 14 12.25 -17.11 -12.31
CA LYS A 14 12.31 -17.18 -10.83
C LYS A 14 13.75 -17.29 -10.28
N ASN A 15 14.67 -17.83 -11.07
CA ASN A 15 16.06 -18.02 -10.64
C ASN A 15 16.87 -16.69 -10.65
N TYR A 16 16.35 -15.63 -11.29
CA TYR A 16 16.98 -14.30 -11.27
C TYR A 16 16.91 -13.63 -9.89
N GLU A 17 16.10 -14.14 -8.98
CA GLU A 17 16.12 -13.69 -7.58
C GLU A 17 17.51 -13.91 -6.95
N GLY A 18 18.12 -15.08 -7.17
CA GLY A 18 19.50 -15.35 -6.75
C GLY A 18 20.56 -14.44 -7.40
N ALA A 19 20.25 -13.87 -8.57
CA ALA A 19 21.11 -12.90 -9.25
C ALA A 19 20.87 -11.45 -8.81
N GLY A 20 19.96 -11.20 -7.87
CA GLY A 20 19.69 -9.88 -7.30
C GLY A 20 18.56 -9.10 -7.98
N ALA A 21 17.61 -9.75 -8.64
CA ALA A 21 16.47 -9.10 -9.27
C ALA A 21 15.68 -8.21 -8.28
N SER A 22 15.46 -8.67 -7.06
CA SER A 22 14.82 -7.86 -5.99
C SER A 22 15.59 -6.60 -5.65
N LYS A 23 16.93 -6.64 -5.65
CA LYS A 23 17.74 -5.44 -5.36
C LYS A 23 17.56 -4.39 -6.44
N ILE A 24 17.55 -4.81 -7.71
CA ILE A 24 17.30 -3.90 -8.84
C ILE A 24 15.88 -3.36 -8.78
N GLY A 25 14.89 -4.22 -8.49
CA GLY A 25 13.49 -3.82 -8.30
C GLY A 25 13.34 -2.77 -7.20
N SER A 26 14.04 -2.93 -6.07
CA SER A 26 14.03 -1.96 -4.97
C SER A 26 14.58 -0.59 -5.39
N ILE A 27 15.65 -0.55 -6.20
CA ILE A 27 16.20 0.70 -6.73
C ILE A 27 15.13 1.44 -7.56
N PHE A 28 14.43 0.72 -8.45
CA PHE A 28 13.36 1.33 -9.25
C PHE A 28 12.19 1.84 -8.40
N ILE A 29 11.84 1.12 -7.31
CA ILE A 29 10.82 1.56 -6.37
C ILE A 29 11.27 2.85 -5.68
N TYR A 30 12.51 2.95 -5.22
CA TYR A 30 13.04 4.17 -4.60
C TYR A 30 13.07 5.34 -5.59
N MET A 31 13.46 5.11 -6.85
CA MET A 31 13.41 6.13 -7.89
C MET A 31 11.97 6.60 -8.16
N LEU A 32 11.00 5.68 -8.17
CA LEU A 32 9.58 6.00 -8.33
C LEU A 32 9.09 6.88 -7.17
N VAL A 33 9.37 6.47 -5.93
CA VAL A 33 8.96 7.23 -4.74
C VAL A 33 9.60 8.62 -4.72
N ALA A 34 10.90 8.72 -5.07
CA ALA A 34 11.58 10.01 -5.18
C ALA A 34 10.94 10.93 -6.23
N THR A 35 10.60 10.39 -7.41
CA THR A 35 9.92 11.18 -8.46
C THR A 35 8.53 11.64 -8.07
N ILE A 36 7.79 10.85 -7.30
CA ILE A 36 6.49 11.27 -6.75
C ILE A 36 6.71 12.41 -5.74
N GLY A 37 7.68 12.24 -4.82
CA GLY A 37 8.00 13.26 -3.82
C GLY A 37 8.42 14.59 -4.42
N MET A 38 9.20 14.59 -5.50
CA MET A 38 9.61 15.80 -6.21
C MET A 38 8.46 16.56 -6.90
N LYS A 39 7.34 15.89 -7.18
CA LYS A 39 6.15 16.52 -7.75
C LYS A 39 5.21 17.10 -6.71
N MET A 40 5.45 16.86 -5.43
CA MET A 40 4.63 17.40 -4.35
C MET A 40 4.96 18.87 -4.13
N ASP A 41 3.95 19.71 -4.26
CA ASP A 41 4.02 21.11 -3.88
C ASP A 41 3.68 21.27 -2.40
N LEU A 42 4.72 21.41 -1.58
CA LEU A 42 4.57 21.56 -0.14
C LEU A 42 3.95 22.92 0.25
N THR A 43 3.97 23.91 -0.62
CA THR A 43 3.37 25.23 -0.33
C THR A 43 1.86 25.16 -0.30
N MET A 44 1.25 24.31 -1.12
CA MET A 44 -0.19 24.05 -1.12
C MET A 44 -0.73 23.49 0.21
N ILE A 45 0.14 22.91 1.03
CA ILE A 45 -0.23 22.39 2.35
C ILE A 45 -0.68 23.55 3.26
N PHE A 46 0.02 24.69 3.21
CA PHE A 46 -0.29 25.84 4.04
C PHE A 46 -1.54 26.58 3.58
N ASP A 47 -1.82 26.54 2.27
CA ASP A 47 -3.00 27.18 1.69
C ASP A 47 -4.29 26.37 1.93
N ASN A 48 -4.16 25.07 2.17
CA ASN A 48 -5.29 24.14 2.31
C ASN A 48 -5.27 23.42 3.67
N TRP A 49 -5.19 24.19 4.75
CA TRP A 49 -5.16 23.66 6.12
C TRP A 49 -6.27 22.62 6.43
N GLY A 50 -7.46 22.82 5.86
CA GLY A 50 -8.58 21.89 6.02
C GLY A 50 -8.27 20.48 5.54
N LEU A 51 -7.48 20.32 4.48
CA LEU A 51 -7.10 18.99 3.96
C LEU A 51 -6.16 18.26 4.93
N ILE A 52 -5.32 18.99 5.67
CA ILE A 52 -4.45 18.40 6.70
C ILE A 52 -5.30 17.83 7.83
N VAL A 53 -6.29 18.59 8.30
CA VAL A 53 -7.19 18.15 9.36
C VAL A 53 -7.96 16.89 8.94
N ILE A 54 -8.51 16.89 7.71
CA ILE A 54 -9.18 15.71 7.15
C ILE A 54 -8.23 14.52 7.09
N GLY A 55 -6.99 14.71 6.64
CA GLY A 55 -5.97 13.67 6.58
C GLY A 55 -5.66 13.08 7.96
N ILE A 56 -5.50 13.93 8.98
CA ILE A 56 -5.25 13.49 10.36
C ILE A 56 -6.43 12.69 10.91
N VAL A 57 -7.65 13.17 10.72
CA VAL A 57 -8.87 12.47 11.16
C VAL A 57 -8.97 11.12 10.46
N TRP A 58 -8.80 11.09 9.14
CA TRP A 58 -8.87 9.86 8.35
C TRP A 58 -7.83 8.84 8.79
N MET A 59 -6.56 9.26 8.97
CA MET A 59 -5.49 8.39 9.44
C MET A 59 -5.72 7.90 10.87
N SER A 60 -6.30 8.71 11.74
CA SER A 60 -6.64 8.32 13.11
C SER A 60 -7.72 7.24 13.13
N ILE A 61 -8.75 7.39 12.31
CA ILE A 61 -9.81 6.37 12.15
C ILE A 61 -9.22 5.08 11.58
N HIS A 62 -8.40 5.19 10.52
CA HIS A 62 -7.73 4.03 9.91
C HIS A 62 -6.89 3.26 10.93
N ALA A 63 -6.01 3.96 11.66
CA ALA A 63 -5.17 3.34 12.67
C ALA A 63 -5.99 2.73 13.83
N GLY A 64 -7.00 3.45 14.31
CA GLY A 64 -7.88 2.98 15.37
C GLY A 64 -8.64 1.70 15.00
N LEU A 65 -9.26 1.67 13.82
CA LEU A 65 -9.97 0.49 13.32
C LEU A 65 -9.02 -0.69 13.12
N LEU A 66 -7.84 -0.44 12.55
CA LEU A 66 -6.86 -1.48 12.27
C LEU A 66 -6.33 -2.12 13.56
N ILE A 67 -6.03 -1.30 14.58
CA ILE A 67 -5.61 -1.78 15.91
C ILE A 67 -6.75 -2.54 16.59
N LEU A 68 -7.98 -2.04 16.50
CA LEU A 68 -9.15 -2.70 17.08
C LEU A 68 -9.34 -4.09 16.48
N VAL A 69 -9.37 -4.18 15.15
CA VAL A 69 -9.52 -5.46 14.44
C VAL A 69 -8.36 -6.40 14.75
N ALA A 70 -7.11 -5.90 14.71
CA ALA A 70 -5.94 -6.71 15.03
C ALA A 70 -5.99 -7.29 16.45
N LYS A 71 -6.48 -6.52 17.43
CA LYS A 71 -6.70 -7.02 18.80
C LYS A 71 -7.79 -8.09 18.86
N LEU A 72 -8.91 -7.90 18.16
CA LEU A 72 -10.02 -8.85 18.14
C LEU A 72 -9.62 -10.20 17.55
N ILE A 73 -8.89 -10.20 16.44
CA ILE A 73 -8.45 -11.42 15.76
C ILE A 73 -7.08 -11.91 16.25
N LYS A 74 -6.47 -11.22 17.22
CA LYS A 74 -5.12 -11.50 17.75
C LYS A 74 -4.06 -11.58 16.64
N ALA A 75 -4.14 -10.68 15.66
CA ALA A 75 -3.21 -10.66 14.53
C ALA A 75 -1.79 -10.33 14.99
N PRO A 76 -0.76 -11.02 14.44
CA PRO A 76 0.62 -10.63 14.61
C PRO A 76 0.89 -9.20 14.13
N PHE A 77 1.80 -8.50 14.81
CA PHE A 77 2.14 -7.10 14.49
C PHE A 77 2.61 -6.90 13.03
N PHE A 78 3.21 -7.92 12.44
CA PHE A 78 3.58 -7.93 11.02
C PHE A 78 2.38 -7.60 10.12
N PHE A 79 1.26 -8.29 10.30
CA PHE A 79 0.07 -8.06 9.46
C PHE A 79 -0.56 -6.69 9.69
N LEU A 80 -0.48 -6.17 10.93
CA LEU A 80 -0.93 -4.83 11.23
C LEU A 80 -0.09 -3.78 10.50
N ALA A 81 1.23 -3.86 10.59
CA ALA A 81 2.14 -2.89 9.97
C ALA A 81 2.12 -2.99 8.44
N VAL A 82 2.29 -4.19 7.90
CA VAL A 82 2.36 -4.41 6.44
C VAL A 82 0.99 -4.24 5.79
N GLY A 83 -0.09 -4.67 6.46
CA GLY A 83 -1.46 -4.48 5.98
C GLY A 83 -1.87 -3.00 5.94
N SER A 84 -1.47 -2.20 6.93
CA SER A 84 -1.64 -0.75 6.89
C SER A 84 -0.93 -0.14 5.70
N GLN A 85 0.34 -0.48 5.49
CA GLN A 85 1.12 0.02 4.36
C GLN A 85 0.63 -0.50 3.01
N ALA A 86 0.13 -1.71 2.94
CA ALA A 86 -0.48 -2.24 1.73
C ALA A 86 -1.70 -1.42 1.29
N ASN A 87 -2.47 -0.91 2.26
CA ASN A 87 -3.67 -0.11 2.01
C ASN A 87 -3.37 1.38 1.75
N VAL A 88 -2.43 1.98 2.47
CA VAL A 88 -2.11 3.42 2.38
C VAL A 88 -1.02 3.69 1.34
N GLY A 89 0.09 2.95 1.40
CA GLY A 89 1.26 3.16 0.55
C GLY A 89 1.36 2.19 -0.64
N GLY A 90 0.56 1.12 -0.61
CA GLY A 90 0.47 0.15 -1.69
C GLY A 90 1.76 -0.60 -1.98
N ALA A 91 1.94 -1.00 -3.26
CA ALA A 91 3.06 -1.82 -3.70
C ALA A 91 4.43 -1.12 -3.60
N ALA A 92 4.46 0.20 -3.43
CA ALA A 92 5.71 0.93 -3.27
C ALA A 92 6.29 0.80 -1.86
N SER A 93 5.46 0.79 -0.81
CA SER A 93 5.92 0.83 0.57
C SER A 93 5.71 -0.48 1.35
N ALA A 94 4.66 -1.25 1.05
CA ALA A 94 4.39 -2.49 1.76
C ALA A 94 5.54 -3.51 1.69
N PRO A 95 6.22 -3.74 0.55
CA PRO A 95 7.38 -4.61 0.48
C PRO A 95 8.55 -4.13 1.34
N ILE A 96 8.75 -2.81 1.44
CA ILE A 96 9.83 -2.20 2.23
C ILE A 96 9.58 -2.47 3.71
N VAL A 97 8.36 -2.22 4.18
CA VAL A 97 7.99 -2.49 5.58
C VAL A 97 8.03 -3.99 5.88
N ALA A 98 7.57 -4.83 4.95
CA ALA A 98 7.65 -6.29 5.11
C ALA A 98 9.11 -6.78 5.21
N SER A 99 10.01 -6.25 4.40
CA SER A 99 11.43 -6.61 4.40
C SER A 99 12.15 -6.18 5.69
N ALA A 100 11.65 -5.18 6.40
CA ALA A 100 12.19 -4.77 7.70
C ALA A 100 11.98 -5.84 8.79
N PHE A 101 10.95 -6.68 8.66
CA PHE A 101 10.78 -7.85 9.53
C PHE A 101 11.67 -9.01 9.09
N HIS A 102 11.70 -9.31 7.80
CA HIS A 102 12.62 -10.27 7.20
C HIS A 102 12.67 -10.07 5.68
N PRO A 103 13.85 -10.12 5.02
CA PRO A 103 13.97 -9.86 3.58
C PRO A 103 13.07 -10.73 2.69
N SER A 104 12.84 -11.99 3.05
CA SER A 104 11.97 -12.91 2.29
C SER A 104 10.49 -12.50 2.32
N LEU A 105 10.08 -11.66 3.28
CA LEU A 105 8.70 -11.21 3.42
C LEU A 105 8.34 -10.05 2.47
N ALA A 106 9.30 -9.49 1.74
CA ALA A 106 9.04 -8.45 0.75
C ALA A 106 7.97 -8.88 -0.27
N THR A 107 8.04 -10.12 -0.75
CA THR A 107 7.05 -10.69 -1.67
C THR A 107 5.66 -10.74 -1.06
N VAL A 108 5.55 -11.07 0.23
CA VAL A 108 4.28 -11.07 0.96
C VAL A 108 3.71 -9.65 1.01
N GLY A 109 4.56 -8.63 1.23
CA GLY A 109 4.17 -7.23 1.16
C GLY A 109 3.59 -6.83 -0.20
N VAL A 110 4.20 -7.28 -1.30
CA VAL A 110 3.67 -7.05 -2.65
C VAL A 110 2.30 -7.71 -2.83
N LEU A 111 2.16 -8.96 -2.42
CA LEU A 111 0.89 -9.69 -2.54
C LEU A 111 -0.24 -9.03 -1.74
N LEU A 112 0.05 -8.60 -0.51
CA LEU A 112 -0.91 -7.86 0.32
C LEU A 112 -1.32 -6.53 -0.33
N ALA A 113 -0.38 -5.82 -0.94
CA ALA A 113 -0.66 -4.57 -1.64
C ALA A 113 -1.55 -4.79 -2.88
N VAL A 114 -1.26 -5.81 -3.69
CA VAL A 114 -2.10 -6.16 -4.87
C VAL A 114 -3.51 -6.55 -4.43
N PHE A 115 -3.62 -7.32 -3.35
CA PHE A 115 -4.91 -7.69 -2.76
C PHE A 115 -5.66 -6.47 -2.22
N GLY A 116 -4.94 -5.56 -1.56
CA GLY A 116 -5.45 -4.28 -1.07
C GLY A 116 -6.00 -3.41 -2.21
N TYR A 117 -5.32 -3.33 -3.34
CA TYR A 117 -5.81 -2.61 -4.53
C TYR A 117 -7.11 -3.23 -5.09
N ALA A 118 -7.19 -4.55 -5.16
CA ALA A 118 -8.38 -5.22 -5.68
C ALA A 118 -9.61 -4.94 -4.79
N ILE A 119 -9.48 -5.20 -3.48
CA ILE A 119 -10.57 -4.99 -2.53
C ILE A 119 -10.87 -3.50 -2.36
N GLY A 120 -9.85 -2.66 -2.25
CA GLY A 120 -10.00 -1.23 -2.08
C GLY A 120 -10.72 -0.57 -3.25
N THR A 121 -10.44 -0.99 -4.47
CA THR A 121 -11.14 -0.48 -5.66
C THR A 121 -12.63 -0.84 -5.63
N ILE A 122 -12.97 -2.08 -5.29
CA ILE A 122 -14.38 -2.53 -5.18
C ILE A 122 -15.09 -1.74 -4.07
N ALA A 123 -14.44 -1.59 -2.91
CA ALA A 123 -14.99 -0.84 -1.78
C ALA A 123 -15.16 0.65 -2.11
N ALA A 124 -14.22 1.26 -2.85
CA ALA A 124 -14.30 2.65 -3.27
C ALA A 124 -15.49 2.88 -4.23
N ILE A 125 -15.72 1.99 -5.18
CA ILE A 125 -16.89 2.05 -6.06
C ILE A 125 -18.18 1.97 -5.23
N GLY A 126 -18.24 1.05 -4.28
CA GLY A 126 -19.39 0.95 -3.36
C GLY A 126 -19.61 2.23 -2.54
N CYS A 127 -18.54 2.82 -2.01
CA CYS A 127 -18.59 4.11 -1.31
C CYS A 127 -19.12 5.24 -2.22
N THR A 128 -18.67 5.31 -3.47
CA THR A 128 -19.12 6.33 -4.42
C THR A 128 -20.64 6.24 -4.63
N ILE A 129 -21.15 5.02 -4.85
CA ILE A 129 -22.60 4.80 -5.01
C ILE A 129 -23.38 5.24 -3.76
N LEU A 130 -22.86 4.90 -2.56
CA LEU A 130 -23.51 5.31 -1.31
C LEU A 130 -23.50 6.83 -1.12
N LEU A 131 -22.42 7.50 -1.50
CA LEU A 131 -22.31 8.95 -1.42
C LEU A 131 -23.26 9.64 -2.40
N GLU A 132 -23.39 9.13 -3.62
CA GLU A 132 -24.35 9.63 -4.61
C GLU A 132 -25.82 9.49 -4.11
N LEU A 133 -26.12 8.40 -3.42
CA LEU A 133 -27.43 8.19 -2.81
C LEU A 133 -27.69 9.14 -1.61
N ALA A 134 -26.66 9.45 -0.84
CA ALA A 134 -26.77 10.28 0.36
C ALA A 134 -26.78 11.80 0.04
N ALA A 135 -26.12 12.22 -1.01
CA ALA A 135 -26.02 13.60 -1.46
C ALA A 135 -26.21 13.67 -2.98
N PRO A 136 -27.44 13.47 -3.47
CA PRO A 136 -27.74 13.61 -4.90
C PRO A 136 -27.46 15.04 -5.33
N VAL A 137 -26.58 15.21 -6.30
CA VAL A 137 -26.25 16.50 -6.95
C VAL A 137 -27.28 16.80 -8.02
#